data_b4510428a949b7ce56e0daf1c5f7e803
#
_entry.id   b4510428a949b7ce56e0daf1c5f7e803
#
_cell.length_a   1.000
_cell.length_b   1.000
_cell.length_c   1.000
_cell.angle_alpha   90.00
_cell.angle_beta   90.00
_cell.angle_gamma   90.00
#
_symmetry.space_group_name_H-M   'P 1'
#
loop_
_entity.id
_entity.type
_entity.pdbx_description
1 polymer ?
#
loop_
_entity_poly.entity_id
_entity_poly.type
_entity_poly.pdbx_seq_one_letter_code
_entity_poly.pdbx_strand_id
1 'polypeptide(L)'
;LPFNLDEYVAQLTERVNRNVCEMTGIALQRKLPKEFNTPSLDRVDPSRGYVYDNVRVICYALNCALGTWGEDRLLEMVATLNERRQ
;
A
#
# COMPACT_ATOMS: atom_id res chain seq x y z
N LEU A 1 -13.18 -18.12 -11.79
CA LEU A 1 -13.09 -19.00 -10.63
C LEU A 1 -13.86 -18.42 -9.46
N PRO A 2 -14.51 -19.27 -8.69
CA PRO A 2 -15.19 -18.77 -7.52
C PRO A 2 -14.22 -18.15 -6.53
N PHE A 3 -14.63 -17.05 -5.94
CA PHE A 3 -13.87 -16.37 -4.91
C PHE A 3 -13.97 -17.16 -3.60
N ASN A 4 -12.83 -17.49 -3.01
CA ASN A 4 -12.76 -18.19 -1.73
C ASN A 4 -12.35 -17.19 -0.64
N LEU A 5 -13.31 -16.78 0.18
CA LEU A 5 -13.08 -15.77 1.22
C LEU A 5 -12.07 -16.23 2.26
N ASP A 6 -12.16 -17.49 2.69
CA ASP A 6 -11.25 -18.02 3.73
C ASP A 6 -9.81 -18.03 3.23
N GLU A 7 -9.60 -18.46 2.00
CA GLU A 7 -8.27 -18.46 1.38
C GLU A 7 -7.75 -17.03 1.22
N TYR A 8 -8.60 -16.12 0.76
CA TYR A 8 -8.25 -14.71 0.61
C TYR A 8 -7.79 -14.11 1.94
N VAL A 9 -8.58 -14.33 3.01
CA VAL A 9 -8.25 -13.80 4.34
C VAL A 9 -6.93 -14.39 4.84
N ALA A 10 -6.73 -15.70 4.65
CA ALA A 10 -5.49 -16.35 5.09
C ALA A 10 -4.27 -15.79 4.37
N GLN A 11 -4.35 -15.63 3.05
CA GLN A 11 -3.25 -15.11 2.25
C GLN A 11 -2.95 -13.65 2.59
N LEU A 12 -3.99 -12.84 2.75
CA LEU A 12 -3.81 -11.43 3.09
C LEU A 12 -3.25 -11.28 4.50
N THR A 13 -3.71 -12.09 5.45
CA THR A 13 -3.20 -12.10 6.82
C THR A 13 -1.71 -12.41 6.84
N GLU A 14 -1.28 -13.38 6.06
CA GLU A 14 0.14 -13.71 5.94
C GLU A 14 0.95 -12.52 5.44
N ARG A 15 0.46 -11.84 4.39
CA ARG A 15 1.14 -10.67 3.83
C ARG A 15 1.23 -9.54 4.85
N VAL A 16 0.14 -9.27 5.57
CA VAL A 16 0.12 -8.23 6.61
C VAL A 16 1.09 -8.58 7.74
N ASN A 17 1.17 -9.86 8.11
CA ASN A 17 2.02 -10.32 9.19
C ASN A 17 3.52 -10.26 8.87
N ARG A 18 3.89 -10.07 7.61
CA ARG A 18 5.30 -9.86 7.24
C ARG A 18 5.83 -8.52 7.77
N ASN A 19 4.95 -7.58 8.10
CA ASN A 19 5.28 -6.28 8.68
C ASN A 19 6.23 -5.46 7.82
N VAL A 20 6.05 -5.52 6.50
CA VAL A 20 6.88 -4.82 5.53
C VAL A 20 5.99 -4.19 4.47
N CYS A 21 6.25 -2.93 4.13
CA CYS A 21 5.58 -2.27 3.01
C CYS A 21 5.99 -2.96 1.71
N GLU A 22 5.01 -3.45 0.97
CA GLU A 22 5.27 -4.23 -0.25
C GLU A 22 5.86 -3.39 -1.38
N MET A 23 5.72 -2.07 -1.33
CA MET A 23 6.26 -1.18 -2.36
C MET A 23 7.63 -0.61 -2.02
N THR A 24 7.92 -0.36 -0.74
CA THR A 24 9.13 0.36 -0.34
C THR A 24 10.09 -0.47 0.50
N GLY A 25 9.62 -1.55 1.12
CA GLY A 25 10.41 -2.31 2.06
C GLY A 25 10.49 -1.70 3.45
N ILE A 26 9.80 -0.58 3.69
CA ILE A 26 9.78 0.05 5.02
C ILE A 26 9.11 -0.89 6.03
N ALA A 27 9.71 -1.04 7.20
CA ALA A 27 9.14 -1.83 8.29
C ALA A 27 7.83 -1.20 8.77
N LEU A 28 6.80 -2.03 8.92
CA LEU A 28 5.49 -1.58 9.36
C LEU A 28 5.28 -1.86 10.84
N GLN A 29 4.57 -0.97 11.52
CA GLN A 29 4.25 -1.08 12.93
C GLN A 29 2.73 -0.94 13.13
N ARG A 30 2.18 -1.90 13.87
CA ARG A 30 0.74 -1.91 14.19
C ARG A 30 0.54 -1.31 15.58
N LYS A 31 0.46 0.01 15.64
CA LYS A 31 0.13 0.66 16.89
C LYS A 31 -0.74 1.88 16.65
N LEU A 32 -1.44 2.31 17.68
CA LEU A 32 -2.28 3.49 17.66
C LEU A 32 -1.65 4.59 18.51
N PRO A 33 -1.82 5.85 18.12
CA PRO A 33 -2.45 6.31 16.88
C PRO A 33 -1.64 5.93 15.64
N LYS A 34 -2.25 6.10 14.45
CA LYS A 34 -1.58 5.79 13.19
C LYS A 34 -0.34 6.62 13.00
N GLU A 35 0.71 5.95 12.56
CA GLU A 35 1.99 6.56 12.18
C GLU A 35 2.20 6.43 10.68
N PHE A 36 3.25 7.07 10.16
CA PHE A 36 3.54 7.00 8.71
C PHE A 36 3.71 5.55 8.24
N ASN A 37 4.20 4.68 9.08
CA ASN A 37 4.47 3.27 8.75
C ASN A 37 3.42 2.30 9.30
N THR A 38 2.22 2.77 9.61
CA THR A 38 1.11 1.88 9.94
C THR A 38 0.69 1.11 8.69
N PRO A 39 0.39 -0.21 8.79
CA PRO A 39 -0.08 -0.97 7.64
C PRO A 39 -1.38 -0.39 7.06
N SER A 40 -1.46 -0.36 5.74
CA SER A 40 -2.63 0.14 5.03
C SER A 40 -2.82 -0.69 3.77
N LEU A 41 -4.08 -0.88 3.37
CA LEU A 41 -4.40 -1.61 2.14
C LEU A 41 -4.69 -0.62 1.02
N ASP A 42 -4.04 -0.84 -0.11
CA ASP A 42 -4.20 -0.03 -1.31
C ASP A 42 -4.67 -0.92 -2.46
N ARG A 43 -5.55 -0.39 -3.31
CA ARG A 43 -5.95 -1.06 -4.54
C ARG A 43 -5.02 -0.62 -5.68
N VAL A 44 -4.44 -1.59 -6.38
CA VAL A 44 -3.61 -1.30 -7.55
C VAL A 44 -4.41 -0.58 -8.62
N ASP A 45 -5.61 -1.08 -8.89
CA ASP A 45 -6.58 -0.49 -9.80
C ASP A 45 -7.82 -0.09 -8.99
N PRO A 46 -8.08 1.23 -8.79
CA PRO A 46 -9.21 1.67 -7.97
C PRO A 46 -10.57 1.30 -8.54
N SER A 47 -10.65 0.96 -9.83
CA SER A 47 -11.91 0.53 -10.45
C SER A 47 -12.26 -0.91 -10.11
N ARG A 48 -11.31 -1.68 -9.57
CA ARG A 48 -11.50 -3.05 -9.12
C ARG A 48 -11.63 -3.09 -7.60
N GLY A 49 -12.17 -4.18 -7.08
CA GLY A 49 -12.36 -4.34 -5.64
C GLY A 49 -11.09 -4.79 -4.92
N TYR A 50 -11.24 -5.04 -3.62
CA TYR A 50 -10.16 -5.55 -2.76
C TYR A 50 -10.01 -7.06 -2.93
N VAL A 51 -9.71 -7.50 -4.15
CA VAL A 51 -9.41 -8.90 -4.45
C VAL A 51 -7.90 -9.11 -4.34
N TYR A 52 -7.48 -10.36 -4.09
CA TYR A 52 -6.11 -10.68 -3.70
C TYR A 52 -5.05 -10.09 -4.62
N ASP A 53 -5.24 -10.20 -5.93
CA ASP A 53 -4.28 -9.71 -6.93
C ASP A 53 -4.33 -8.20 -7.15
N ASN A 54 -5.27 -7.52 -6.51
CA ASN A 54 -5.46 -6.06 -6.65
C ASN A 54 -5.17 -5.29 -5.37
N VAL A 55 -4.65 -5.95 -4.35
CA VAL A 55 -4.39 -5.34 -3.04
C VAL A 55 -2.91 -5.33 -2.75
N ARG A 56 -2.42 -4.20 -2.23
CA ARG A 56 -1.06 -4.09 -1.72
C ARG A 56 -1.10 -3.72 -0.25
N VAL A 57 -0.21 -4.31 0.53
CA VAL A 57 0.00 -3.94 1.93
C VAL A 57 1.14 -2.93 1.96
N ILE A 58 0.81 -1.68 2.22
CA ILE A 58 1.78 -0.58 2.14
C ILE A 58 1.71 0.29 3.39
N CYS A 59 2.70 1.15 3.57
CA CYS A 59 2.67 2.07 4.70
C CYS A 59 1.61 3.16 4.50
N TYR A 60 1.04 3.60 5.61
CA TYR A 60 -0.06 4.56 5.62
C TYR A 60 0.29 5.85 4.87
N ALA A 61 1.48 6.39 5.11
CA ALA A 61 1.91 7.63 4.45
C ALA A 61 1.96 7.48 2.92
N LEU A 62 2.45 6.34 2.43
CA LEU A 62 2.48 6.09 0.99
C LEU A 62 1.07 5.97 0.42
N ASN A 63 0.18 5.29 1.12
CA ASN A 63 -1.21 5.17 0.67
C ASN A 63 -1.88 6.55 0.56
N CYS A 64 -1.65 7.42 1.55
CA CYS A 64 -2.14 8.79 1.50
C CYS A 64 -1.55 9.56 0.31
N ALA A 65 -0.26 9.42 0.08
CA ALA A 65 0.43 10.12 -1.01
C ALA A 65 -0.03 9.65 -2.39
N LEU A 66 -0.33 8.37 -2.54
CA LEU A 66 -0.88 7.83 -3.79
C LEU A 66 -2.27 8.40 -4.06
N GLY A 67 -3.10 8.49 -3.03
CA GLY A 67 -4.46 9.04 -3.15
C GLY A 67 -5.21 8.47 -4.34
N THR A 68 -5.85 9.35 -5.10
CA THR A 68 -6.53 8.98 -6.34
C THR A 68 -5.66 9.17 -7.59
N TRP A 69 -4.46 9.76 -7.42
CA TRP A 69 -3.60 10.13 -8.55
C TRP A 69 -2.72 9.01 -9.04
N GLY A 70 -2.40 8.06 -8.15
CA GLY A 70 -1.63 6.88 -8.50
C GLY A 70 -0.13 7.06 -8.46
N GLU A 71 0.56 5.97 -8.78
CA GLU A 71 2.01 5.86 -8.63
C GLU A 71 2.78 6.78 -9.59
N ASP A 72 2.33 6.88 -10.83
CA ASP A 72 3.04 7.71 -11.83
C ASP A 72 3.07 9.17 -11.42
N ARG A 73 1.96 9.69 -10.89
CA ARG A 73 1.91 11.08 -10.43
C ARG A 73 2.77 11.29 -9.20
N LEU A 74 2.78 10.32 -8.29
CA LEU A 74 3.63 10.40 -7.12
C LEU A 74 5.11 10.45 -7.51
N LEU A 75 5.53 9.57 -8.42
CA LEU A 75 6.92 9.54 -8.89
C LEU A 75 7.31 10.83 -9.60
N GLU A 76 6.40 11.40 -10.38
CA GLU A 76 6.62 12.68 -11.05
C GLU A 76 6.85 13.81 -10.01
N MET A 77 6.01 13.87 -8.99
CA MET A 77 6.14 14.88 -7.94
C MET A 77 7.45 14.72 -7.16
N VAL A 78 7.82 13.47 -6.83
CA VAL A 78 9.06 13.20 -6.10
C VAL A 78 10.27 13.57 -6.93
N ALA A 79 10.28 13.27 -8.23
CA ALA A 79 11.37 13.63 -9.11
C ALA A 79 11.53 15.15 -9.20
N THR A 80 10.42 15.88 -9.36
CA THR A 80 10.44 17.34 -9.43
C THR A 80 10.92 17.96 -8.13
N LEU A 81 10.43 17.45 -7.00
CA LEU A 81 10.87 17.89 -5.69
C LEU A 81 12.38 17.70 -5.51
N ASN A 82 12.87 16.55 -5.93
CA ASN A 82 14.28 16.19 -5.80
C ASN A 82 15.17 17.12 -6.63
N GLU A 83 14.75 17.46 -7.84
CA GLU A 83 15.45 18.41 -8.70
C GLU A 83 15.58 19.77 -8.04
N ARG A 84 14.52 20.25 -7.43
CA ARG A 84 14.49 21.58 -6.82
C ARG A 84 15.32 21.68 -5.54
N ARG A 85 15.65 20.54 -4.94
CA ARG A 85 16.44 20.51 -3.69
C ARG A 85 17.94 20.45 -3.93
N GLN A 86 18.36 20.26 -5.16
CA GLN A 86 19.77 20.15 -5.51
C GLN A 86 20.44 21.49 -5.79
#